data_9761a1d7a86f6daef2b9058c45bc94c6
#
_entry.id   9761a1d7a86f6daef2b9058c45bc94c6
#
_cell.length_a   1.000
_cell.length_b   1.000
_cell.length_c   1.000
_cell.angle_alpha   90.00
_cell.angle_beta   90.00
_cell.angle_gamma   90.00
#
_symmetry.space_group_name_H-M   'P 1'
#
loop_
_entity.id
_entity.type
_entity.pdbx_description
1 polymer ?
#
loop_
_entity_poly.entity_id
_entity_poly.type
_entity_poly.pdbx_seq_one_letter_code
_entity_poly.pdbx_strand_id
1 'polypeptide(L)'
;VNPIPKKVSVVSTGVANVASVLAAFRRLGVEPQEISRPEQVEQAEWLVLPGVGAFAAAMRAIEERALAGALRARIEAARPTLAICLGLQLLASSSEESPGVSGLGIWSEQIVRLSAERVPQLGWNRVVASANSRFLETGYAYYANSFCLQTEPAGWTASWTDHEGKLVAAVEQDAVLACQFHPELSGPWGERLLANWLGGGRC
;
A
#
# COMPACT_ATOMS: atom_id res chain seq x y z
N VAL A 1 -13.85 -19.14 3.44
CA VAL A 1 -13.55 -17.74 3.82
C VAL A 1 -13.03 -17.78 5.25
N ASN A 2 -11.79 -17.34 5.46
CA ASN A 2 -11.26 -17.21 6.81
C ASN A 2 -12.06 -16.15 7.58
N PRO A 3 -12.25 -16.30 8.91
CA PRO A 3 -12.90 -15.27 9.69
C PRO A 3 -12.08 -13.97 9.64
N ILE A 4 -12.76 -12.83 9.49
CA ILE A 4 -12.10 -11.51 9.54
C ILE A 4 -11.35 -11.37 10.87
N PRO A 5 -10.09 -10.95 10.88
CA PRO A 5 -9.30 -10.80 12.10
C PRO A 5 -9.93 -9.75 13.01
N LYS A 6 -9.79 -9.92 14.32
CA LYS A 6 -10.32 -8.96 15.28
C LYS A 6 -9.48 -7.67 15.38
N LYS A 7 -8.20 -7.73 14.98
CA LYS A 7 -7.26 -6.62 15.11
C LYS A 7 -6.42 -6.45 13.86
N VAL A 8 -6.07 -5.19 13.54
CA VAL A 8 -5.11 -4.83 12.52
C VAL A 8 -4.13 -3.80 13.08
N SER A 9 -2.84 -3.99 12.84
CA SER A 9 -1.79 -3.05 13.24
C SER A 9 -1.54 -2.05 12.12
N VAL A 10 -1.55 -0.76 12.41
CA VAL A 10 -1.31 0.32 11.46
C VAL A 10 -0.02 1.04 11.85
N VAL A 11 0.96 1.04 10.96
CA VAL A 11 2.25 1.70 11.21
C VAL A 11 2.05 3.20 11.26
N SER A 12 2.43 3.81 12.38
CA SER A 12 2.41 5.27 12.58
C SER A 12 3.83 5.81 12.51
N THR A 13 4.14 6.51 11.43
CA THR A 13 5.42 7.21 11.25
C THR A 13 5.40 8.63 11.81
N GLY A 14 4.23 9.11 12.24
CA GLY A 14 4.03 10.49 12.71
C GLY A 14 3.90 11.53 11.59
N VAL A 15 4.11 11.15 10.33
CA VAL A 15 3.99 12.03 9.15
C VAL A 15 2.72 11.76 8.35
N ALA A 16 2.02 10.63 8.60
CA ALA A 16 0.81 10.23 7.89
C ALA A 16 -0.43 10.51 8.72
N ASN A 17 -1.47 11.07 8.09
CA ASN A 17 -2.81 11.09 8.68
C ASN A 17 -3.45 9.70 8.51
N VAL A 18 -3.41 8.90 9.54
CA VAL A 18 -3.96 7.54 9.54
C VAL A 18 -5.45 7.46 9.88
N ALA A 19 -6.10 8.59 10.19
CA ALA A 19 -7.48 8.61 10.69
C ALA A 19 -8.47 7.93 9.75
N SER A 20 -8.38 8.19 8.43
CA SER A 20 -9.25 7.56 7.42
C SER A 20 -9.03 6.04 7.34
N VAL A 21 -7.79 5.59 7.43
CA VAL A 21 -7.43 4.16 7.45
C VAL A 21 -8.03 3.49 8.69
N LEU A 22 -7.82 4.08 9.87
CA LEU A 22 -8.40 3.56 11.13
C LEU A 22 -9.92 3.50 11.06
N ALA A 23 -10.57 4.55 10.54
CA ALA A 23 -12.02 4.60 10.38
C ALA A 23 -12.53 3.51 9.42
N ALA A 24 -11.82 3.25 8.31
CA ALA A 24 -12.20 2.20 7.36
C ALA A 24 -12.19 0.80 8.01
N PHE A 25 -11.16 0.46 8.78
CA PHE A 25 -11.11 -0.82 9.49
C PHE A 25 -12.19 -0.95 10.57
N ARG A 26 -12.46 0.14 11.32
CA ARG A 26 -13.57 0.15 12.30
C ARG A 26 -14.93 -0.12 11.65
N ARG A 27 -15.21 0.43 10.45
CA ARG A 27 -16.44 0.14 9.69
C ARG A 27 -16.58 -1.34 9.33
N LEU A 28 -15.46 -2.04 9.15
CA LEU A 28 -15.44 -3.50 8.90
C LEU A 28 -15.52 -4.33 10.19
N GLY A 29 -15.69 -3.71 11.35
CA GLY A 29 -15.74 -4.40 12.64
C GLY A 29 -14.37 -4.87 13.16
N VAL A 30 -13.29 -4.35 12.60
CA VAL A 30 -11.91 -4.66 13.00
C VAL A 30 -11.38 -3.54 13.88
N GLU A 31 -10.70 -3.87 14.97
CA GLU A 31 -10.04 -2.91 15.85
C GLU A 31 -8.65 -2.55 15.33
N PRO A 32 -8.43 -1.32 14.81
CA PRO A 32 -7.12 -0.89 14.39
C PRO A 32 -6.31 -0.37 15.58
N GLN A 33 -5.04 -0.79 15.63
CA GLN A 33 -4.08 -0.34 16.63
C GLN A 33 -2.89 0.32 15.94
N GLU A 34 -2.58 1.56 16.29
CA GLU A 34 -1.36 2.22 15.83
C GLU A 34 -0.13 1.62 16.52
N ILE A 35 0.91 1.38 15.71
CA ILE A 35 2.19 0.84 16.18
C ILE A 35 3.35 1.64 15.61
N SER A 36 4.48 1.69 16.32
CA SER A 36 5.64 2.49 15.94
C SER A 36 6.99 1.85 16.30
N ARG A 37 7.01 0.61 16.77
CA ARG A 37 8.22 -0.12 17.18
C ARG A 37 8.41 -1.40 16.37
N PRO A 38 9.66 -1.82 16.10
CA PRO A 38 9.98 -3.01 15.33
C PRO A 38 9.30 -4.29 15.86
N GLU A 39 9.33 -4.50 17.19
CA GLU A 39 8.74 -5.70 17.80
C GLU A 39 7.22 -5.78 17.55
N GLN A 40 6.55 -4.64 17.46
CA GLN A 40 5.12 -4.58 17.15
C GLN A 40 4.86 -4.95 15.69
N VAL A 41 5.76 -4.56 14.75
CA VAL A 41 5.71 -4.97 13.34
C VAL A 41 5.90 -6.48 13.23
N GLU A 42 6.86 -7.03 13.96
CA GLU A 42 7.14 -8.47 13.97
C GLU A 42 5.99 -9.28 14.55
N GLN A 43 5.34 -8.81 15.60
CA GLN A 43 4.24 -9.51 16.28
C GLN A 43 2.88 -9.35 15.57
N ALA A 44 2.72 -8.31 14.75
CA ALA A 44 1.46 -8.04 14.07
C ALA A 44 1.02 -9.22 13.20
N GLU A 45 -0.19 -9.71 13.38
CA GLU A 45 -0.79 -10.70 12.49
C GLU A 45 -1.12 -10.05 11.13
N TRP A 46 -1.83 -8.94 11.15
CA TRP A 46 -2.19 -8.12 9.99
C TRP A 46 -1.57 -6.73 10.13
N LEU A 47 -0.84 -6.27 9.11
CA LEU A 47 -0.15 -4.98 9.13
C LEU A 47 -0.60 -4.09 7.99
N VAL A 48 -0.84 -2.82 8.29
CA VAL A 48 -1.01 -1.78 7.29
C VAL A 48 0.17 -0.81 7.37
N LEU A 49 0.81 -0.57 6.24
CA LEU A 49 1.79 0.49 6.04
C LEU A 49 1.12 1.62 5.25
N PRO A 50 0.48 2.58 5.91
CA PRO A 50 -0.11 3.72 5.24
C PRO A 50 0.99 4.71 4.87
N GLY A 51 0.72 5.57 3.90
CA GLY A 51 1.64 6.66 3.62
C GLY A 51 0.97 7.83 2.93
N VAL A 52 1.24 9.02 3.46
CA VAL A 52 0.97 10.31 2.82
C VAL A 52 2.17 11.23 3.08
N GLY A 53 2.38 12.22 2.22
CA GLY A 53 3.53 13.14 2.32
C GLY A 53 4.67 12.74 1.40
N ALA A 54 5.88 13.17 1.73
CA ALA A 54 7.07 12.99 0.89
C ALA A 54 7.84 11.72 1.21
N PHE A 55 8.38 11.07 0.18
CA PHE A 55 9.15 9.82 0.26
C PHE A 55 10.32 9.92 1.26
N ALA A 56 11.15 10.97 1.18
CA ALA A 56 12.29 11.14 2.08
C ALA A 56 11.85 11.29 3.55
N ALA A 57 10.76 12.01 3.82
CA ALA A 57 10.27 12.19 5.18
C ALA A 57 9.78 10.86 5.78
N ALA A 58 9.07 10.06 4.98
CA ALA A 58 8.59 8.75 5.41
C ALA A 58 9.74 7.77 5.64
N MET A 59 10.72 7.71 4.74
CA MET A 59 11.89 6.84 4.91
C MET A 59 12.70 7.23 6.15
N ARG A 60 12.93 8.53 6.37
CA ARG A 60 13.60 9.01 7.59
C ARG A 60 12.86 8.56 8.85
N ALA A 61 11.54 8.71 8.88
CA ALA A 61 10.73 8.31 10.03
C ALA A 61 10.77 6.78 10.28
N ILE A 62 10.87 5.97 9.21
CA ILE A 62 11.05 4.52 9.28
C ILE A 62 12.44 4.18 9.85
N GLU A 63 13.49 4.88 9.41
CA GLU A 63 14.86 4.68 9.87
C GLU A 63 15.05 5.11 11.34
N GLU A 64 14.56 6.29 11.71
CA GLU A 64 14.61 6.80 13.09
C GLU A 64 13.93 5.86 14.10
N ARG A 65 12.93 5.10 13.66
CA ARG A 65 12.22 4.10 14.48
C ARG A 65 12.74 2.68 14.31
N ALA A 66 13.81 2.49 13.52
CA ALA A 66 14.41 1.20 13.20
C ALA A 66 13.41 0.18 12.58
N LEU A 67 12.36 0.66 11.87
CA LEU A 67 11.30 -0.19 11.31
C LEU A 67 11.70 -0.91 10.02
N ALA A 68 12.72 -0.41 9.30
CA ALA A 68 13.05 -0.90 7.95
C ALA A 68 13.34 -2.40 7.91
N GLY A 69 14.12 -2.93 8.85
CA GLY A 69 14.45 -4.34 8.93
C GLY A 69 13.22 -5.24 9.17
N ALA A 70 12.38 -4.87 10.13
CA ALA A 70 11.17 -5.62 10.45
C ALA A 70 10.14 -5.59 9.31
N LEU A 71 10.00 -4.45 8.59
CA LEU A 71 9.12 -4.33 7.43
C LEU A 71 9.61 -5.21 6.27
N ARG A 72 10.92 -5.17 5.95
CA ARG A 72 11.50 -6.04 4.90
C ARG A 72 11.29 -7.51 5.21
N ALA A 73 11.73 -7.96 6.38
CA ALA A 73 11.61 -9.35 6.79
C ALA A 73 10.15 -9.85 6.74
N ARG A 74 9.20 -8.98 7.13
CA ARG A 74 7.78 -9.30 7.09
C ARG A 74 7.26 -9.51 5.67
N ILE A 75 7.63 -8.63 4.74
CA ILE A 75 7.18 -8.68 3.33
C ILE A 75 7.83 -9.86 2.63
N GLU A 76 9.15 -10.09 2.83
CA GLU A 76 9.88 -11.24 2.29
C GLU A 76 9.31 -12.58 2.79
N ALA A 77 8.82 -12.61 4.03
CA ALA A 77 8.11 -13.77 4.59
C ALA A 77 6.64 -13.86 4.15
N ALA A 78 6.19 -13.04 3.20
CA ALA A 78 4.83 -13.00 2.67
C ALA A 78 3.73 -12.88 3.74
N ARG A 79 4.02 -12.26 4.88
CA ARG A 79 3.05 -12.09 5.96
C ARG A 79 2.01 -11.02 5.58
N PRO A 80 0.74 -11.15 6.03
CA PRO A 80 -0.33 -10.23 5.67
C PRO A 80 0.04 -8.76 5.88
N THR A 81 0.29 -8.05 4.77
CA THR A 81 0.73 -6.66 4.75
C THR A 81 -0.01 -5.89 3.66
N LEU A 82 -0.61 -4.76 4.02
CA LEU A 82 -1.25 -3.82 3.09
C LEU A 82 -0.46 -2.51 3.09
N ALA A 83 0.15 -2.18 1.95
CA ALA A 83 0.86 -0.91 1.74
C ALA A 83 -0.02 0.04 0.90
N ILE A 84 -0.29 1.26 1.41
CA ILE A 84 -1.24 2.21 0.80
C ILE A 84 -0.50 3.46 0.32
N CYS A 85 -0.69 3.82 -0.94
CA CYS A 85 -0.20 5.05 -1.60
C CYS A 85 1.32 5.20 -1.45
N LEU A 86 1.80 6.15 -0.65
CA LEU A 86 3.22 6.27 -0.35
C LEU A 86 3.78 4.98 0.26
N GLY A 87 2.98 4.22 1.02
CA GLY A 87 3.37 2.90 1.54
C GLY A 87 3.79 1.92 0.45
N LEU A 88 3.08 1.88 -0.68
CA LEU A 88 3.52 1.13 -1.88
C LEU A 88 4.86 1.66 -2.37
N GLN A 89 4.99 2.98 -2.51
CA GLN A 89 6.19 3.60 -3.08
C GLN A 89 7.44 3.32 -2.24
N LEU A 90 7.30 3.25 -0.91
CA LEU A 90 8.40 2.93 0.01
C LEU A 90 8.98 1.53 -0.20
N LEU A 91 8.26 0.60 -0.86
CA LEU A 91 8.76 -0.75 -1.16
C LEU A 91 9.78 -0.76 -2.29
N ALA A 92 9.81 0.26 -3.14
CA ALA A 92 10.76 0.41 -4.26
C ALA A 92 12.20 0.62 -3.77
N SER A 93 13.16 0.55 -4.71
CA SER A 93 14.56 0.83 -4.44
C SER A 93 14.83 2.32 -4.18
N SER A 94 14.10 3.21 -4.89
CA SER A 94 14.29 4.67 -4.84
C SER A 94 13.09 5.40 -5.42
N SER A 95 13.09 6.73 -5.33
CA SER A 95 12.06 7.58 -5.91
C SER A 95 12.65 8.85 -6.52
N GLU A 96 12.16 9.25 -7.69
CA GLU A 96 12.49 10.55 -8.31
C GLU A 96 12.03 11.75 -7.45
N GLU A 97 11.06 11.55 -6.55
CA GLU A 97 10.64 12.58 -5.60
C GLU A 97 11.79 12.99 -4.68
N SER A 98 12.70 12.06 -4.38
CA SER A 98 13.73 12.26 -3.36
C SER A 98 15.04 11.64 -3.82
N PRO A 99 15.76 12.27 -4.77
CA PRO A 99 17.02 11.77 -5.28
C PRO A 99 18.05 11.51 -4.15
N GLY A 100 18.68 10.34 -4.19
CA GLY A 100 19.67 9.93 -3.20
C GLY A 100 19.08 9.26 -1.95
N VAL A 101 17.76 9.17 -1.83
CA VAL A 101 17.11 8.46 -0.73
C VAL A 101 16.70 7.06 -1.20
N SER A 102 17.18 6.03 -0.52
CA SER A 102 16.79 4.65 -0.75
C SER A 102 15.46 4.33 -0.09
N GLY A 103 14.64 3.50 -0.76
CA GLY A 103 13.45 2.92 -0.19
C GLY A 103 13.74 1.63 0.60
N LEU A 104 12.71 0.84 0.85
CA LEU A 104 12.86 -0.45 1.52
C LEU A 104 13.56 -1.50 0.61
N GLY A 105 13.60 -1.29 -0.71
CA GLY A 105 14.32 -2.16 -1.63
C GLY A 105 13.73 -3.57 -1.73
N ILE A 106 12.41 -3.70 -1.56
CA ILE A 106 11.68 -4.96 -1.83
C ILE A 106 11.72 -5.24 -3.34
N TRP A 107 11.68 -4.19 -4.15
CA TRP A 107 11.79 -4.23 -5.60
C TRP A 107 12.98 -3.40 -6.06
N SER A 108 13.58 -3.79 -7.19
CA SER A 108 14.64 -3.03 -7.86
C SER A 108 14.11 -1.80 -8.60
N GLU A 109 12.81 -1.77 -8.87
CA GLU A 109 12.13 -0.70 -9.59
C GLU A 109 12.22 0.64 -8.84
N GLN A 110 12.21 1.72 -9.61
CA GLN A 110 12.18 3.10 -9.11
C GLN A 110 10.76 3.65 -9.22
N ILE A 111 10.36 4.44 -8.25
CA ILE A 111 9.17 5.28 -8.34
C ILE A 111 9.51 6.51 -9.16
N VAL A 112 8.73 6.76 -10.21
CA VAL A 112 8.97 7.85 -11.16
C VAL A 112 7.83 8.88 -11.12
N ARG A 113 8.12 10.10 -11.59
CA ARG A 113 7.09 11.14 -11.73
C ARG A 113 6.09 10.75 -12.82
N LEU A 114 4.82 11.03 -12.61
CA LEU A 114 3.78 10.87 -13.63
C LEU A 114 4.12 11.70 -14.88
N SER A 115 4.10 11.05 -16.05
CA SER A 115 4.24 11.68 -17.35
C SER A 115 2.86 11.93 -17.94
N ALA A 116 2.19 12.97 -17.44
CA ALA A 116 0.84 13.33 -17.83
C ALA A 116 0.70 14.86 -17.84
N GLU A 117 -0.26 15.41 -18.60
CA GLU A 117 -0.57 16.83 -18.58
C GLU A 117 -1.14 17.26 -17.23
N ARG A 118 -1.92 16.37 -16.60
CA ARG A 118 -2.51 16.60 -15.27
C ARG A 118 -1.77 15.85 -14.19
N VAL A 119 -0.97 16.57 -13.41
CA VAL A 119 -0.28 16.05 -12.23
C VAL A 119 -0.59 16.99 -11.06
N PRO A 120 -1.06 16.46 -9.92
CA PRO A 120 -1.23 15.06 -9.55
C PRO A 120 -2.41 14.36 -10.22
N GLN A 121 -2.37 13.03 -10.28
CA GLN A 121 -3.58 12.21 -10.45
C GLN A 121 -4.40 12.37 -9.17
N LEU A 122 -5.52 13.10 -9.24
CA LEU A 122 -6.37 13.42 -8.11
C LEU A 122 -7.82 13.08 -8.44
N GLY A 123 -8.43 12.22 -7.63
CA GLY A 123 -9.81 11.80 -7.78
C GLY A 123 -10.00 10.34 -8.17
N TRP A 124 -11.17 10.02 -8.71
CA TRP A 124 -11.56 8.66 -9.05
C TRP A 124 -10.98 8.24 -10.40
N ASN A 125 -10.36 7.05 -10.43
CA ASN A 125 -9.93 6.44 -11.67
C ASN A 125 -10.17 4.93 -11.65
N ARG A 126 -10.23 4.34 -12.85
CA ARG A 126 -10.51 2.92 -13.02
C ARG A 126 -9.31 2.06 -12.67
N VAL A 127 -9.53 1.03 -11.88
CA VAL A 127 -8.59 -0.08 -11.65
C VAL A 127 -9.03 -1.26 -12.51
N VAL A 128 -8.13 -1.78 -13.33
CA VAL A 128 -8.30 -3.02 -14.08
C VAL A 128 -7.55 -4.12 -13.33
N ALA A 129 -8.28 -4.94 -12.62
CA ALA A 129 -7.70 -6.02 -11.85
C ALA A 129 -7.09 -7.09 -12.76
N SER A 130 -5.95 -7.65 -12.36
CA SER A 130 -5.40 -8.86 -12.98
C SER A 130 -6.39 -10.02 -12.86
N ALA A 131 -6.41 -10.88 -13.88
CA ALA A 131 -7.19 -12.14 -13.80
C ALA A 131 -6.70 -13.04 -12.64
N ASN A 132 -5.43 -12.91 -12.27
CA ASN A 132 -4.81 -13.65 -11.17
C ASN A 132 -4.88 -12.92 -9.82
N SER A 133 -5.54 -11.76 -9.76
CA SER A 133 -5.67 -11.02 -8.51
C SER A 133 -6.48 -11.78 -7.47
N ARG A 134 -5.93 -11.90 -6.28
CA ARG A 134 -6.59 -12.54 -5.12
C ARG A 134 -7.48 -11.56 -4.37
N PHE A 135 -7.17 -10.28 -4.42
CA PHE A 135 -7.81 -9.28 -3.56
C PHE A 135 -8.68 -8.29 -4.34
N LEU A 136 -8.31 -7.94 -5.58
CA LEU A 136 -8.96 -6.90 -6.34
C LEU A 136 -10.01 -7.42 -7.31
N GLU A 137 -11.03 -6.60 -7.50
CA GLU A 137 -11.94 -6.65 -8.63
C GLU A 137 -11.74 -5.40 -9.48
N THR A 138 -12.07 -5.48 -10.78
CA THR A 138 -12.10 -4.28 -11.61
C THR A 138 -13.16 -3.31 -11.09
N GLY A 139 -12.78 -2.04 -10.93
CA GLY A 139 -13.67 -1.02 -10.39
C GLY A 139 -13.05 0.37 -10.39
N TYR A 140 -13.50 1.23 -9.50
CA TYR A 140 -13.01 2.60 -9.39
C TYR A 140 -12.45 2.84 -8.00
N ALA A 141 -11.27 3.50 -7.95
CA ALA A 141 -10.57 3.86 -6.73
C ALA A 141 -10.21 5.34 -6.70
N TYR A 142 -10.00 5.87 -5.51
CA TYR A 142 -9.56 7.25 -5.30
C TYR A 142 -8.03 7.34 -5.26
N TYR A 143 -7.48 8.22 -6.10
CA TYR A 143 -6.05 8.49 -6.22
C TYR A 143 -5.69 9.90 -5.75
N ALA A 144 -4.47 10.06 -5.25
CA ALA A 144 -3.90 11.35 -4.86
C ALA A 144 -2.36 11.26 -4.95
N ASN A 145 -1.81 11.12 -6.17
CA ASN A 145 -0.38 10.87 -6.36
C ASN A 145 0.22 11.65 -7.53
N SER A 146 1.48 12.07 -7.37
CA SER A 146 2.31 12.67 -8.42
C SER A 146 3.39 11.74 -8.93
N PHE A 147 3.65 10.65 -8.20
CA PHE A 147 4.66 9.64 -8.50
C PHE A 147 4.01 8.26 -8.54
N CYS A 148 4.56 7.34 -9.30
CA CYS A 148 3.97 6.03 -9.56
C CYS A 148 5.03 4.95 -9.82
N LEU A 149 4.60 3.71 -9.70
CA LEU A 149 5.29 2.54 -10.23
C LEU A 149 4.77 2.29 -11.66
N GLN A 150 5.67 2.18 -12.65
CA GLN A 150 5.28 1.97 -14.06
C GLN A 150 5.34 0.52 -14.50
N THR A 151 6.17 -0.29 -13.86
CA THR A 151 6.43 -1.67 -14.24
C THR A 151 6.05 -2.64 -13.14
N GLU A 152 5.58 -3.81 -13.55
CA GLU A 152 5.29 -4.91 -12.64
C GLU A 152 6.59 -5.46 -12.06
N PRO A 153 6.78 -5.49 -10.74
CA PRO A 153 7.96 -6.08 -10.15
C PRO A 153 8.02 -7.60 -10.37
N ALA A 154 9.22 -8.13 -10.51
CA ALA A 154 9.42 -9.56 -10.73
C ALA A 154 8.80 -10.41 -9.60
N GLY A 155 8.00 -11.39 -9.97
CA GLY A 155 7.33 -12.30 -9.02
C GLY A 155 6.07 -11.73 -8.35
N TRP A 156 5.65 -10.52 -8.72
CA TRP A 156 4.40 -9.92 -8.25
C TRP A 156 3.34 -9.92 -9.34
N THR A 157 2.08 -9.87 -8.96
CA THR A 157 0.93 -9.74 -9.88
C THR A 157 0.43 -8.31 -9.88
N ALA A 158 0.51 -7.61 -11.03
CA ALA A 158 0.07 -6.23 -11.14
C ALA A 158 -1.37 -6.10 -11.63
N SER A 159 -2.11 -5.18 -11.02
CA SER A 159 -3.35 -4.59 -11.51
C SER A 159 -3.06 -3.17 -11.98
N TRP A 160 -3.83 -2.66 -12.95
CA TRP A 160 -3.44 -1.51 -13.74
C TRP A 160 -4.49 -0.39 -13.70
N THR A 161 -4.02 0.82 -13.93
CA THR A 161 -4.86 2.00 -14.20
C THR A 161 -4.30 2.74 -15.43
N ASP A 162 -5.07 3.65 -15.99
CA ASP A 162 -4.65 4.54 -17.06
C ASP A 162 -4.80 5.99 -16.61
N HIS A 163 -3.71 6.74 -16.68
CA HIS A 163 -3.70 8.18 -16.47
C HIS A 163 -2.74 8.82 -17.49
N GLU A 164 -3.25 8.99 -18.72
CA GLU A 164 -2.46 9.38 -19.90
C GLU A 164 -1.29 8.42 -20.16
N GLY A 165 -1.48 7.16 -19.79
CA GLY A 165 -0.53 6.06 -19.86
C GLY A 165 -0.81 4.97 -18.84
N LYS A 166 -0.39 3.76 -19.16
CA LYS A 166 -0.59 2.58 -18.31
C LYS A 166 0.32 2.65 -17.08
N LEU A 167 -0.26 2.57 -15.89
CA LEU A 167 0.41 2.63 -14.60
C LEU A 167 0.01 1.46 -13.71
N VAL A 168 0.88 1.07 -12.81
CA VAL A 168 0.56 0.09 -11.77
C VAL A 168 -0.41 0.72 -10.76
N ALA A 169 -1.61 0.14 -10.67
CA ALA A 169 -2.61 0.51 -9.65
C ALA A 169 -2.36 -0.20 -8.33
N ALA A 170 -2.01 -1.49 -8.41
CA ALA A 170 -1.65 -2.30 -7.25
C ALA A 170 -0.78 -3.47 -7.69
N VAL A 171 -0.02 -4.00 -6.75
CA VAL A 171 0.72 -5.25 -6.88
C VAL A 171 0.44 -6.15 -5.69
N GLU A 172 0.43 -7.44 -5.92
CA GLU A 172 0.20 -8.43 -4.88
C GLU A 172 1.12 -9.64 -5.04
N GLN A 173 1.55 -10.17 -3.90
CA GLN A 173 2.29 -11.43 -3.80
C GLN A 173 1.86 -12.12 -2.51
N ASP A 174 1.32 -13.34 -2.62
CA ASP A 174 0.80 -14.11 -1.50
C ASP A 174 -0.21 -13.31 -0.63
N ALA A 175 0.13 -12.99 0.61
CA ALA A 175 -0.71 -12.21 1.51
C ALA A 175 -0.35 -10.71 1.54
N VAL A 176 0.61 -10.29 0.72
CA VAL A 176 1.02 -8.89 0.61
C VAL A 176 0.26 -8.21 -0.52
N LEU A 177 -0.34 -7.07 -0.22
CA LEU A 177 -0.99 -6.18 -1.18
C LEU A 177 -0.41 -4.77 -1.05
N ALA A 178 0.01 -4.18 -2.15
CA ALA A 178 0.41 -2.78 -2.20
C ALA A 178 -0.40 -2.04 -3.28
N CYS A 179 -1.03 -0.92 -2.94
CA CYS A 179 -1.87 -0.15 -3.84
C CYS A 179 -1.49 1.32 -3.88
N GLN A 180 -1.50 1.92 -5.09
CA GLN A 180 -1.22 3.35 -5.28
C GLN A 180 -2.41 4.23 -4.88
N PHE A 181 -3.60 3.71 -4.99
CA PHE A 181 -4.85 4.37 -4.59
C PHE A 181 -5.10 4.23 -3.08
N HIS A 182 -6.12 4.94 -2.61
CA HIS A 182 -6.58 4.94 -1.23
C HIS A 182 -7.84 4.07 -1.08
N PRO A 183 -7.73 2.79 -0.71
CA PRO A 183 -8.92 1.93 -0.54
C PRO A 183 -9.85 2.45 0.55
N GLU A 184 -9.30 3.09 1.59
CA GLU A 184 -10.06 3.70 2.69
C GLU A 184 -10.95 4.88 2.26
N LEU A 185 -10.66 5.47 1.08
CA LEU A 185 -11.41 6.56 0.46
C LEU A 185 -12.18 6.11 -0.80
N SER A 186 -12.13 4.82 -1.13
CA SER A 186 -12.69 4.27 -2.38
C SER A 186 -14.09 3.68 -2.23
N GLY A 187 -14.85 4.17 -1.24
CA GLY A 187 -16.26 3.82 -1.02
C GLY A 187 -16.50 2.30 -0.88
N PRO A 188 -17.68 1.80 -1.31
CA PRO A 188 -18.02 0.38 -1.15
C PRO A 188 -17.05 -0.58 -1.89
N TRP A 189 -16.43 -0.14 -2.98
CA TRP A 189 -15.44 -0.94 -3.70
C TRP A 189 -14.16 -1.11 -2.84
N GLY A 190 -13.69 -0.03 -2.24
CA GLY A 190 -12.54 -0.07 -1.33
C GLY A 190 -12.81 -0.89 -0.07
N GLU A 191 -14.02 -0.80 0.48
CA GLU A 191 -14.43 -1.62 1.63
C GLU A 191 -14.42 -3.12 1.30
N ARG A 192 -14.90 -3.52 0.10
CA ARG A 192 -14.79 -4.92 -0.35
C ARG A 192 -13.35 -5.37 -0.51
N LEU A 193 -12.47 -4.52 -1.08
CA LEU A 193 -11.04 -4.82 -1.19
C LEU A 193 -10.42 -5.07 0.18
N LEU A 194 -10.66 -4.18 1.15
CA LEU A 194 -10.15 -4.35 2.51
C LEU A 194 -10.68 -5.62 3.18
N ALA A 195 -11.96 -5.93 2.99
CA ALA A 195 -12.57 -7.16 3.49
C ALA A 195 -11.98 -8.41 2.83
N ASN A 196 -11.77 -8.40 1.51
CA ASN A 196 -11.13 -9.50 0.77
C ASN A 196 -9.69 -9.74 1.27
N TRP A 197 -8.93 -8.66 1.46
CA TRP A 197 -7.57 -8.77 1.98
C TRP A 197 -7.57 -9.37 3.39
N LEU A 198 -8.41 -8.90 4.29
CA LEU A 198 -8.56 -9.44 5.66
C LEU A 198 -9.04 -10.90 5.67
N GLY A 199 -9.83 -11.31 4.70
CA GLY A 199 -10.30 -12.70 4.53
C GLY A 199 -9.27 -13.63 3.88
N GLY A 200 -8.09 -13.14 3.52
CA GLY A 200 -7.04 -13.93 2.86
C GLY A 200 -7.22 -14.10 1.36
N GLY A 201 -8.09 -13.30 0.74
CA GLY A 201 -8.36 -13.30 -0.70
C GLY A 201 -9.75 -13.82 -1.05
N ARG A 202 -10.08 -13.70 -2.34
CA ARG A 202 -11.33 -14.25 -2.90
C ARG A 202 -11.19 -15.76 -3.04
N CYS A 203 -12.27 -16.46 -2.81
CA CYS A 203 -12.39 -17.91 -3.11
C CYS A 203 -12.59 -18.13 -4.60
#